data_4b49c90d2ed78cfcc92f889a3d57ea9c
#
_entry.id   4b49c90d2ed78cfcc92f889a3d57ea9c
#
_cell.length_a   1.000
_cell.length_b   1.000
_cell.length_c   1.000
_cell.angle_alpha   90.00
_cell.angle_beta   90.00
_cell.angle_gamma   90.00
#
_symmetry.space_group_name_H-M   'P 1'
#
loop_
_entity.id
_entity.type
_entity.pdbx_description
1 polymer ?
#
loop_
_entity_poly.entity_id
_entity_poly.type
_entity_poly.pdbx_seq_one_letter_code
_entity_poly.pdbx_strand_id
1 'polypeptide(L)'
;MDLIAVDIDGTLASNRDQMDKYLTGFFASNRRFFKAIRNATVNVEVADRVREIAADTGAEVVVITGRDGTYMKELNQFIARAGLEPKHVFAKPGNDGSNSPAWKDSVIESLIADGNRIIHAFEDTDHEVYLRRGIPVTWVAPIRDYIGEWHYESIDIDPVAWATEQREKKAVRERQKRRLMEGVLAHQKAEAKERQASVAA
;
A
#
# COMPACT_ATOMS: atom_id res chain seq x y z
N MET A 1 13.94 13.65 -13.43
CA MET A 1 12.71 13.72 -14.25
C MET A 1 11.50 13.45 -13.35
N ASP A 2 10.31 13.85 -13.82
CA ASP A 2 9.06 13.59 -13.08
C ASP A 2 8.52 12.21 -13.46
N LEU A 3 8.05 11.47 -12.45
CA LEU A 3 7.56 10.11 -12.58
C LEU A 3 6.17 9.97 -11.94
N ILE A 4 5.34 9.11 -12.52
CA ILE A 4 4.11 8.60 -11.93
C ILE A 4 4.34 7.13 -11.60
N ALA A 5 4.21 6.76 -10.32
CA ALA A 5 4.34 5.38 -9.87
C ALA A 5 2.98 4.67 -9.89
N VAL A 6 2.92 3.46 -10.44
CA VAL A 6 1.66 2.68 -10.53
C VAL A 6 1.91 1.26 -10.02
N ASP A 7 1.10 0.84 -9.05
CA ASP A 7 1.05 -0.56 -8.65
C ASP A 7 0.14 -1.38 -9.57
N ILE A 8 0.24 -2.69 -9.49
CA ILE A 8 -0.52 -3.63 -10.34
C ILE A 8 -1.71 -4.23 -9.59
N ASP A 9 -1.46 -4.98 -8.52
CA ASP A 9 -2.47 -5.82 -7.88
C ASP A 9 -3.44 -5.02 -7.02
N GLY A 10 -4.72 -5.03 -7.37
CA GLY A 10 -5.73 -4.22 -6.68
C GLY A 10 -5.74 -2.77 -7.13
N THR A 11 -4.79 -2.34 -7.96
CA THR A 11 -4.65 -0.97 -8.48
C THR A 11 -4.95 -0.92 -9.98
N LEU A 12 -3.96 -1.18 -10.83
CA LEU A 12 -4.15 -1.25 -12.29
C LEU A 12 -4.91 -2.51 -12.71
N ALA A 13 -4.80 -3.59 -11.93
CA ALA A 13 -5.52 -4.85 -12.09
C ALA A 13 -6.65 -4.94 -11.06
N SER A 14 -7.90 -5.00 -11.52
CA SER A 14 -9.06 -5.37 -10.72
C SER A 14 -9.08 -6.88 -10.53
N ASN A 15 -8.24 -7.39 -9.62
CA ASN A 15 -7.98 -8.83 -9.48
C ASN A 15 -8.11 -9.36 -8.04
N ARG A 16 -8.89 -8.71 -7.20
CA ARG A 16 -9.10 -9.13 -5.80
C ARG A 16 -9.70 -10.53 -5.69
N ASP A 17 -10.58 -10.88 -6.61
CA ASP A 17 -11.11 -12.24 -6.77
C ASP A 17 -10.02 -13.30 -7.03
N GLN A 18 -9.01 -12.95 -7.84
CA GLN A 18 -7.87 -13.82 -8.08
C GLN A 18 -6.96 -13.91 -6.84
N MET A 19 -6.80 -12.82 -6.10
CA MET A 19 -6.08 -12.82 -4.81
C MET A 19 -6.77 -13.76 -3.83
N ASP A 20 -8.08 -13.63 -3.65
CA ASP A 20 -8.88 -14.50 -2.78
C ASP A 20 -8.77 -15.97 -3.22
N LYS A 21 -8.86 -16.24 -4.52
CA LYS A 21 -8.81 -17.60 -5.07
C LYS A 21 -7.44 -18.28 -4.95
N TYR A 22 -6.35 -17.54 -5.15
CA TYR A 22 -5.02 -18.12 -5.28
C TYR A 22 -4.10 -17.89 -4.09
N LEU A 23 -4.37 -16.89 -3.23
CA LEU A 23 -3.51 -16.57 -2.09
C LEU A 23 -4.11 -17.02 -0.75
N THR A 24 -5.37 -17.49 -0.75
CA THR A 24 -6.04 -17.95 0.46
C THR A 24 -6.40 -19.44 0.39
N GLY A 25 -6.54 -20.08 1.56
CA GLY A 25 -6.98 -21.46 1.67
C GLY A 25 -5.91 -22.52 1.40
N PHE A 26 -6.34 -23.79 1.43
CA PHE A 26 -5.48 -24.97 1.37
C PHE A 26 -4.72 -25.13 0.03
N PHE A 27 -5.25 -24.57 -1.05
CA PHE A 27 -4.65 -24.62 -2.39
C PHE A 27 -3.95 -23.33 -2.79
N ALA A 28 -3.56 -22.50 -1.83
CA ALA A 28 -2.85 -21.26 -2.09
C ALA A 28 -1.58 -21.48 -2.93
N SER A 29 -1.37 -20.63 -3.93
CA SER A 29 -0.23 -20.76 -4.85
C SER A 29 0.16 -19.42 -5.46
N ASN A 30 1.23 -18.81 -4.97
CA ASN A 30 1.80 -17.61 -5.56
C ASN A 30 2.08 -17.77 -7.06
N ARG A 31 2.57 -18.94 -7.48
CA ARG A 31 2.83 -19.21 -8.91
C ARG A 31 1.58 -19.10 -9.77
N ARG A 32 0.44 -19.64 -9.29
CA ARG A 32 -0.84 -19.54 -10.01
C ARG A 32 -1.34 -18.10 -10.04
N PHE A 33 -1.25 -17.42 -8.92
CA PHE A 33 -1.62 -16.00 -8.81
C PHE A 33 -0.79 -15.14 -9.78
N PHE A 34 0.54 -15.26 -9.77
CA PHE A 34 1.38 -14.44 -10.64
C PHE A 34 1.13 -14.71 -12.13
N LYS A 35 0.88 -15.95 -12.53
CA LYS A 35 0.50 -16.27 -13.91
C LYS A 35 -0.88 -15.77 -14.32
N ALA A 36 -1.81 -15.66 -13.38
CA ALA A 36 -3.18 -15.25 -13.65
C ALA A 36 -3.28 -13.78 -14.09
N ILE A 37 -2.25 -12.96 -13.85
CA ILE A 37 -2.26 -11.52 -14.23
C ILE A 37 -2.58 -11.29 -15.71
N ARG A 38 -2.13 -12.18 -16.60
CA ARG A 38 -2.43 -12.09 -18.04
C ARG A 38 -3.93 -12.04 -18.36
N ASN A 39 -4.78 -12.59 -17.46
CA ASN A 39 -6.23 -12.65 -17.60
C ASN A 39 -6.96 -11.72 -16.62
N ALA A 40 -6.23 -10.93 -15.83
CA ALA A 40 -6.84 -9.98 -14.91
C ALA A 40 -7.60 -8.89 -15.68
N THR A 41 -8.67 -8.41 -15.11
CA THR A 41 -9.40 -7.25 -15.63
C THR A 41 -8.58 -5.99 -15.40
N VAL A 42 -8.48 -5.15 -16.43
CA VAL A 42 -7.84 -3.83 -16.30
C VAL A 42 -8.78 -2.90 -15.57
N ASN A 43 -8.29 -2.19 -14.58
CA ASN A 43 -8.98 -1.04 -14.00
C ASN A 43 -8.83 0.15 -14.97
N VAL A 44 -9.82 0.30 -15.86
CA VAL A 44 -9.77 1.28 -16.94
C VAL A 44 -9.72 2.70 -16.39
N GLU A 45 -10.44 2.98 -15.30
CA GLU A 45 -10.47 4.30 -14.65
C GLU A 45 -9.06 4.70 -14.18
N VAL A 46 -8.34 3.80 -13.51
CA VAL A 46 -6.96 4.05 -13.10
C VAL A 46 -6.03 4.23 -14.30
N ALA A 47 -6.15 3.36 -15.31
CA ALA A 47 -5.33 3.44 -16.51
C ALA A 47 -5.54 4.77 -17.27
N ASP A 48 -6.78 5.22 -17.40
CA ASP A 48 -7.12 6.50 -18.03
C ASP A 48 -6.54 7.66 -17.25
N ARG A 49 -6.70 7.67 -15.94
CA ARG A 49 -6.20 8.74 -15.08
C ARG A 49 -4.67 8.82 -15.05
N VAL A 50 -3.98 7.68 -15.09
CA VAL A 50 -2.51 7.65 -15.24
C VAL A 50 -2.09 8.33 -16.54
N ARG A 51 -2.76 8.01 -17.67
CA ARG A 51 -2.47 8.62 -18.98
C ARG A 51 -2.76 10.12 -18.99
N GLU A 52 -3.86 10.54 -18.37
CA GLU A 52 -4.25 11.95 -18.26
C GLU A 52 -3.18 12.75 -17.49
N ILE A 53 -2.79 12.31 -16.30
CA ILE A 53 -1.75 12.99 -15.51
C ILE A 53 -0.41 12.99 -16.25
N ALA A 54 -0.05 11.87 -16.91
CA ALA A 54 1.18 11.81 -17.70
C ALA A 54 1.17 12.81 -18.86
N ALA A 55 0.05 12.93 -19.57
CA ALA A 55 -0.11 13.88 -20.67
C ALA A 55 -0.05 15.34 -20.19
N ASP A 56 -0.71 15.65 -19.08
CA ASP A 56 -0.80 17.01 -18.54
C ASP A 56 0.52 17.50 -17.94
N THR A 57 1.30 16.59 -17.35
CA THR A 57 2.53 16.95 -16.63
C THR A 57 3.81 16.68 -17.43
N GLY A 58 3.74 15.87 -18.48
CA GLY A 58 4.90 15.35 -19.18
C GLY A 58 5.72 14.32 -18.37
N ALA A 59 5.16 13.83 -17.26
CA ALA A 59 5.81 12.82 -16.42
C ALA A 59 5.82 11.45 -17.11
N GLU A 60 6.87 10.67 -16.85
CA GLU A 60 6.94 9.30 -17.33
C GLU A 60 6.32 8.33 -16.33
N VAL A 61 5.70 7.26 -16.83
CA VAL A 61 5.10 6.22 -16.00
C VAL A 61 6.16 5.19 -15.61
N VAL A 62 6.17 4.79 -14.33
CA VAL A 62 6.91 3.63 -13.83
C VAL A 62 5.97 2.70 -13.09
N VAL A 63 6.14 1.40 -13.30
CA VAL A 63 5.41 0.38 -12.55
C VAL A 63 6.28 -0.10 -11.41
N ILE A 64 5.75 -0.12 -10.18
CA ILE A 64 6.43 -0.62 -8.99
C ILE A 64 5.50 -1.64 -8.31
N THR A 65 5.84 -2.92 -8.38
CA THR A 65 4.96 -4.00 -7.92
C THR A 65 5.68 -5.02 -7.05
N GLY A 66 4.97 -5.54 -6.03
CA GLY A 66 5.43 -6.67 -5.22
C GLY A 66 5.42 -8.01 -5.92
N ARG A 67 5.01 -8.08 -7.20
CA ARG A 67 5.01 -9.32 -7.99
C ARG A 67 6.43 -9.82 -8.26
N ASP A 68 6.54 -11.15 -8.31
CA ASP A 68 7.79 -11.81 -8.65
C ASP A 68 8.18 -11.53 -10.12
N GLY A 69 9.37 -10.95 -10.30
CA GLY A 69 9.94 -10.61 -11.61
C GLY A 69 10.19 -11.82 -12.54
N THR A 70 10.12 -13.05 -12.02
CA THR A 70 10.13 -14.27 -12.84
C THR A 70 8.97 -14.28 -13.86
N TYR A 71 7.88 -13.57 -13.56
CA TYR A 71 6.67 -13.50 -14.39
C TYR A 71 6.56 -12.20 -15.20
N MET A 72 7.70 -11.58 -15.52
CA MET A 72 7.76 -10.31 -16.26
C MET A 72 7.05 -10.37 -17.61
N LYS A 73 7.07 -11.52 -18.29
CA LYS A 73 6.38 -11.68 -19.59
C LYS A 73 4.87 -11.49 -19.44
N GLU A 74 4.25 -12.15 -18.48
CA GLU A 74 2.83 -12.07 -18.20
C GLU A 74 2.44 -10.65 -17.72
N LEU A 75 3.30 -10.04 -16.92
CA LEU A 75 3.13 -8.69 -16.41
C LEU A 75 3.16 -7.65 -17.56
N ASN A 76 4.15 -7.71 -18.45
CA ASN A 76 4.26 -6.81 -19.58
C ASN A 76 3.07 -6.95 -20.55
N GLN A 77 2.57 -8.18 -20.75
CA GLN A 77 1.36 -8.42 -21.56
C GLN A 77 0.14 -7.74 -20.92
N PHE A 78 0.02 -7.78 -19.60
CA PHE A 78 -1.07 -7.12 -18.89
C PHE A 78 -0.95 -5.59 -19.01
N ILE A 79 0.23 -5.03 -18.76
CA ILE A 79 0.50 -3.58 -18.85
C ILE A 79 0.18 -3.05 -20.25
N ALA A 80 0.58 -3.78 -21.29
CA ALA A 80 0.27 -3.42 -22.68
C ALA A 80 -1.26 -3.41 -22.95
N ARG A 81 -2.01 -4.38 -22.38
CA ARG A 81 -3.50 -4.37 -22.45
C ARG A 81 -4.12 -3.18 -21.71
N ALA A 82 -3.49 -2.71 -20.65
CA ALA A 82 -3.92 -1.50 -19.95
C ALA A 82 -3.64 -0.22 -20.74
N GLY A 83 -2.96 -0.32 -21.90
CA GLY A 83 -2.61 0.82 -22.73
C GLY A 83 -1.58 1.73 -22.07
N LEU A 84 -0.71 1.18 -21.23
CA LEU A 84 0.38 1.90 -20.61
C LEU A 84 1.72 1.47 -21.25
N GLU A 85 2.61 2.45 -21.42
CA GLU A 85 3.99 2.27 -21.90
C GLU A 85 4.94 2.80 -20.82
N PRO A 86 5.14 2.04 -19.70
CA PRO A 86 6.00 2.52 -18.63
C PRO A 86 7.46 2.55 -19.08
N LYS A 87 8.19 3.56 -18.64
CA LYS A 87 9.63 3.68 -18.85
C LYS A 87 10.39 2.51 -18.22
N HIS A 88 9.97 2.11 -17.01
CA HIS A 88 10.52 1.00 -16.27
C HIS A 88 9.42 0.22 -15.54
N VAL A 89 9.66 -1.08 -15.40
CA VAL A 89 8.84 -1.98 -14.60
C VAL A 89 9.73 -2.60 -13.53
N PHE A 90 9.50 -2.20 -12.29
CA PHE A 90 10.18 -2.72 -11.11
C PHE A 90 9.31 -3.81 -10.48
N ALA A 91 9.65 -5.05 -10.75
CA ALA A 91 9.04 -6.22 -10.12
C ALA A 91 10.01 -6.82 -9.10
N LYS A 92 9.46 -7.29 -7.97
CA LYS A 92 10.26 -7.84 -6.89
C LYS A 92 11.04 -9.06 -7.36
N PRO A 93 12.37 -9.17 -7.11
CA PRO A 93 13.13 -10.38 -7.43
C PRO A 93 12.59 -11.59 -6.66
N GLY A 94 12.48 -12.75 -7.31
CA GLY A 94 11.91 -13.95 -6.69
C GLY A 94 12.69 -14.49 -5.48
N ASN A 95 13.95 -14.10 -5.34
CA ASN A 95 14.83 -14.42 -4.20
C ASN A 95 14.88 -13.31 -3.13
N ASP A 96 14.17 -12.21 -3.30
CA ASP A 96 14.08 -11.15 -2.31
C ASP A 96 13.13 -11.55 -1.18
N GLY A 97 13.66 -11.69 0.03
CA GLY A 97 12.90 -12.05 1.24
C GLY A 97 12.13 -10.88 1.88
N SER A 98 12.25 -9.65 1.37
CA SER A 98 11.53 -8.49 1.91
C SER A 98 10.02 -8.62 1.67
N ASN A 99 9.21 -7.96 2.50
CA ASN A 99 7.78 -7.79 2.20
C ASN A 99 7.58 -6.73 1.10
N SER A 100 6.35 -6.63 0.55
CA SER A 100 6.03 -5.69 -0.53
C SER A 100 6.34 -4.23 -0.17
N PRO A 101 5.92 -3.70 1.00
CA PRO A 101 6.22 -2.31 1.37
C PRO A 101 7.72 -2.01 1.42
N ALA A 102 8.53 -2.91 2.00
CA ALA A 102 9.98 -2.70 2.09
C ALA A 102 10.66 -2.73 0.71
N TRP A 103 10.21 -3.62 -0.17
CA TRP A 103 10.66 -3.65 -1.56
C TRP A 103 10.33 -2.35 -2.29
N LYS A 104 9.07 -1.92 -2.27
CA LYS A 104 8.64 -0.67 -2.90
C LYS A 104 9.40 0.52 -2.33
N ASP A 105 9.58 0.57 -1.02
CA ASP A 105 10.33 1.61 -0.32
C ASP A 105 11.76 1.75 -0.86
N SER A 106 12.47 0.63 -1.06
CA SER A 106 13.83 0.61 -1.59
C SER A 106 13.90 1.07 -3.06
N VAL A 107 12.92 0.71 -3.88
CA VAL A 107 12.84 1.17 -5.28
C VAL A 107 12.58 2.68 -5.34
N ILE A 108 11.65 3.19 -4.54
CA ILE A 108 11.35 4.62 -4.46
C ILE A 108 12.60 5.41 -4.03
N GLU A 109 13.31 4.91 -3.01
CA GLU A 109 14.55 5.54 -2.52
C GLU A 109 15.62 5.59 -3.61
N SER A 110 15.82 4.49 -4.35
CA SER A 110 16.75 4.45 -5.47
C SER A 110 16.38 5.45 -6.57
N LEU A 111 15.10 5.52 -6.95
CA LEU A 111 14.63 6.47 -7.97
C LEU A 111 14.89 7.93 -7.55
N ILE A 112 14.65 8.26 -6.28
CA ILE A 112 14.90 9.60 -5.74
C ILE A 112 16.40 9.90 -5.70
N ALA A 113 17.23 8.93 -5.28
CA ALA A 113 18.69 9.06 -5.27
C ALA A 113 19.27 9.30 -6.66
N ASP A 114 18.66 8.71 -7.69
CA ASP A 114 19.00 8.92 -9.10
C ASP A 114 18.51 10.27 -9.66
N GLY A 115 17.99 11.15 -8.81
CA GLY A 115 17.53 12.50 -9.19
C GLY A 115 16.16 12.55 -9.83
N ASN A 116 15.36 11.49 -9.71
CA ASN A 116 13.96 11.50 -10.16
C ASN A 116 13.05 12.06 -9.07
N ARG A 117 11.90 12.58 -9.48
CA ARG A 117 10.84 13.05 -8.58
C ARG A 117 9.54 12.30 -8.89
N ILE A 118 9.04 11.51 -7.95
CA ILE A 118 7.72 10.91 -8.08
C ILE A 118 6.70 11.99 -7.71
N ILE A 119 5.90 12.40 -8.67
CA ILE A 119 4.92 13.48 -8.50
C ILE A 119 3.54 12.96 -8.10
N HIS A 120 3.26 11.68 -8.38
CA HIS A 120 2.01 11.01 -8.04
C HIS A 120 2.21 9.50 -7.96
N ALA A 121 1.39 8.81 -7.15
CA ALA A 121 1.35 7.36 -7.10
C ALA A 121 -0.07 6.83 -7.12
N PHE A 122 -0.28 5.65 -7.70
CA PHE A 122 -1.52 4.87 -7.66
C PHE A 122 -1.24 3.57 -6.93
N GLU A 123 -1.99 3.30 -5.85
CA GLU A 123 -1.69 2.22 -4.92
C GLU A 123 -2.93 1.76 -4.14
N ASP A 124 -3.10 0.46 -3.89
CA ASP A 124 -4.20 -0.07 -3.08
C ASP A 124 -3.83 -0.30 -1.60
N THR A 125 -2.69 -0.93 -1.35
CA THR A 125 -2.31 -1.42 -0.03
C THR A 125 -1.14 -0.65 0.59
N ASP A 126 -0.07 -0.43 -0.20
CA ASP A 126 1.20 0.10 0.29
C ASP A 126 1.32 1.63 0.17
N HIS A 127 0.21 2.37 0.07
CA HIS A 127 0.16 3.82 -0.17
C HIS A 127 0.97 4.65 0.85
N GLU A 128 1.15 4.17 2.08
CA GLU A 128 1.92 4.86 3.11
C GLU A 128 3.40 5.04 2.74
N VAL A 129 3.98 4.17 1.90
CA VAL A 129 5.40 4.31 1.50
C VAL A 129 5.63 5.59 0.67
N TYR A 130 4.60 6.05 -0.04
CA TYR A 130 4.62 7.29 -0.81
C TYR A 130 4.26 8.50 0.08
N LEU A 131 3.19 8.39 0.86
CA LEU A 131 2.69 9.49 1.70
C LEU A 131 3.72 9.97 2.73
N ARG A 132 4.51 9.06 3.29
CA ARG A 132 5.63 9.40 4.21
C ARG A 132 6.71 10.28 3.56
N ARG A 133 6.81 10.27 2.23
CA ARG A 133 7.74 11.06 1.43
C ARG A 133 7.13 12.33 0.86
N GLY A 134 5.90 12.64 1.24
CA GLY A 134 5.18 13.80 0.70
C GLY A 134 4.70 13.62 -0.73
N ILE A 135 4.57 12.39 -1.21
CA ILE A 135 4.10 12.08 -2.56
C ILE A 135 2.59 11.90 -2.53
N PRO A 136 1.81 12.67 -3.32
CA PRO A 136 0.37 12.48 -3.47
C PRO A 136 0.04 11.07 -3.98
N VAL A 137 -1.05 10.49 -3.46
CA VAL A 137 -1.48 9.14 -3.83
C VAL A 137 -2.95 9.15 -4.21
N THR A 138 -3.29 8.51 -5.32
CA THR A 138 -4.62 7.99 -5.54
C THR A 138 -4.69 6.59 -4.93
N TRP A 139 -5.36 6.49 -3.78
CA TRP A 139 -5.62 5.21 -3.14
C TRP A 139 -6.77 4.51 -3.85
N VAL A 140 -6.49 3.34 -4.42
CA VAL A 140 -7.49 2.49 -5.09
C VAL A 140 -8.05 1.52 -4.05
N ALA A 141 -9.18 1.91 -3.43
CA ALA A 141 -9.79 1.14 -2.35
C ALA A 141 -10.63 -0.02 -2.91
N PRO A 142 -10.30 -1.28 -2.59
CA PRO A 142 -11.17 -2.40 -2.93
C PRO A 142 -12.35 -2.43 -1.96
N ILE A 143 -13.56 -2.36 -2.48
CA ILE A 143 -14.80 -2.43 -1.72
C ILE A 143 -15.54 -3.71 -2.10
N ARG A 144 -15.97 -4.48 -1.11
CA ARG A 144 -16.81 -5.65 -1.32
C ARG A 144 -18.25 -5.31 -1.03
N ASP A 145 -19.13 -5.48 -2.00
CA ASP A 145 -20.55 -5.22 -1.84
C ASP A 145 -21.28 -6.34 -1.04
N TYR A 146 -22.57 -6.14 -0.81
CA TYR A 146 -23.41 -7.07 -0.05
C TYR A 146 -23.66 -8.42 -0.74
N ILE A 147 -23.44 -8.51 -2.07
CA ILE A 147 -23.52 -9.77 -2.82
C ILE A 147 -22.17 -10.46 -2.99
N GLY A 148 -21.11 -9.82 -2.50
CA GLY A 148 -19.75 -10.37 -2.46
C GLY A 148 -18.88 -10.03 -3.67
N GLU A 149 -19.31 -9.11 -4.54
CA GLU A 149 -18.54 -8.64 -5.68
C GLU A 149 -17.56 -7.53 -5.26
N TRP A 150 -16.40 -7.48 -5.93
CA TRP A 150 -15.38 -6.47 -5.68
C TRP A 150 -15.55 -5.28 -6.61
N HIS A 151 -15.60 -4.08 -6.02
CA HIS A 151 -15.56 -2.80 -6.68
C HIS A 151 -14.32 -2.02 -6.26
N TYR A 152 -13.99 -0.97 -7.00
CA TYR A 152 -12.80 -0.17 -6.72
C TYR A 152 -13.19 1.30 -6.74
N GLU A 153 -12.79 2.02 -5.70
CA GLU A 153 -12.95 3.47 -5.62
C GLU A 153 -11.59 4.13 -5.61
N SER A 154 -11.45 5.20 -6.39
CA SER A 154 -10.22 6.00 -6.45
C SER A 154 -10.35 7.21 -5.51
N ILE A 155 -9.52 7.27 -4.48
CA ILE A 155 -9.53 8.32 -3.45
C ILE A 155 -8.19 9.03 -3.45
N ASP A 156 -8.20 10.33 -3.73
CA ASP A 156 -6.97 11.12 -3.66
C ASP A 156 -6.62 11.46 -2.23
N ILE A 157 -5.39 11.18 -1.85
CA ILE A 157 -4.85 11.46 -0.53
C ILE A 157 -3.74 12.51 -0.65
N ASP A 158 -3.97 13.67 -0.02
CA ASP A 158 -2.95 14.69 0.16
C ASP A 158 -1.99 14.28 1.29
N PRO A 159 -0.67 14.24 1.03
CA PRO A 159 0.31 13.80 2.02
C PRO A 159 0.40 14.70 3.25
N VAL A 160 0.10 16.01 3.12
CA VAL A 160 0.14 16.95 4.25
C VAL A 160 -1.05 16.70 5.17
N ALA A 161 -2.25 16.54 4.61
CA ALA A 161 -3.45 16.19 5.35
C ALA A 161 -3.29 14.85 6.07
N TRP A 162 -2.78 13.84 5.37
CA TRP A 162 -2.49 12.52 5.94
C TRP A 162 -1.48 12.60 7.10
N ALA A 163 -0.36 13.30 6.93
CA ALA A 163 0.64 13.45 7.98
C ALA A 163 0.08 14.17 9.23
N THR A 164 -0.83 15.11 9.05
CA THR A 164 -1.52 15.80 10.14
C THR A 164 -2.41 14.83 10.91
N GLU A 165 -3.23 14.05 10.21
CA GLU A 165 -4.09 13.01 10.80
C GLU A 165 -3.27 11.95 11.57
N GLN A 166 -2.13 11.50 11.04
CA GLN A 166 -1.27 10.52 11.73
C GLN A 166 -0.69 11.11 13.03
N ARG A 167 -0.30 12.40 13.05
CA ARG A 167 0.17 13.07 14.28
C ARG A 167 -0.93 13.14 15.33
N GLU A 168 -2.15 13.46 14.93
CA GLU A 168 -3.31 13.51 15.83
C GLU A 168 -3.64 12.11 16.39
N LYS A 169 -3.69 11.09 15.54
CA LYS A 169 -3.89 9.69 15.97
C LYS A 169 -2.83 9.24 16.96
N LYS A 170 -1.57 9.58 16.71
CA LYS A 170 -0.47 9.28 17.64
C LYS A 170 -0.64 10.00 18.97
N ALA A 171 -0.98 11.28 18.98
CA ALA A 171 -1.19 12.05 20.18
C ALA A 171 -2.36 11.50 21.03
N VAL A 172 -3.46 11.05 20.41
CA VAL A 172 -4.57 10.38 21.08
C VAL A 172 -4.13 9.08 21.74
N ARG A 173 -3.39 8.22 21.00
CA ARG A 173 -2.87 6.94 21.53
C ARG A 173 -1.94 7.16 22.72
N GLU A 174 -1.05 8.14 22.66
CA GLU A 174 -0.14 8.47 23.78
C GLU A 174 -0.90 8.99 25.02
N ARG A 175 -1.94 9.80 24.83
CA ARG A 175 -2.82 10.23 25.93
C ARG A 175 -3.56 9.05 26.58
N GLN A 176 -4.09 8.12 25.75
CA GLN A 176 -4.78 6.92 26.26
C GLN A 176 -3.81 6.02 27.03
N LYS A 177 -2.60 5.79 26.49
CA LYS A 177 -1.55 5.01 27.15
C LYS A 177 -1.17 5.62 28.50
N ARG A 178 -0.99 6.94 28.56
CA ARG A 178 -0.67 7.66 29.81
C ARG A 178 -1.76 7.48 30.85
N ARG A 179 -3.05 7.68 30.49
CA ARG A 179 -4.18 7.46 31.39
C ARG A 179 -4.25 6.04 31.93
N LEU A 180 -3.99 5.05 31.06
CA LEU A 180 -3.95 3.64 31.49
C LEU A 180 -2.82 3.40 32.51
N MET A 181 -1.65 3.91 32.25
CA MET A 181 -0.51 3.77 33.18
C MET A 181 -0.75 4.48 34.53
N GLU A 182 -1.36 5.67 34.52
CA GLU A 182 -1.76 6.40 35.73
C GLU A 182 -2.77 5.58 36.55
N GLY A 183 -3.75 4.95 35.91
CA GLY A 183 -4.70 4.05 36.54
C GLY A 183 -4.04 2.83 37.17
N VAL A 184 -3.13 2.17 36.45
CA VAL A 184 -2.37 1.02 36.95
C VAL A 184 -1.52 1.40 38.18
N LEU A 185 -0.83 2.54 38.12
CA LEU A 185 -0.01 3.03 39.25
C LEU A 185 -0.87 3.40 40.47
N ALA A 186 -2.05 3.98 40.25
CA ALA A 186 -2.99 4.29 41.32
C ALA A 186 -3.49 3.03 42.02
N HIS A 187 -3.83 1.99 41.23
CA HIS A 187 -4.26 0.70 41.76
C HIS A 187 -3.15 0.01 42.58
N GLN A 188 -1.93 -0.05 42.06
CA GLN A 188 -0.79 -0.61 42.78
C GLN A 188 -0.50 0.12 44.10
N LYS A 189 -0.63 1.44 44.13
CA LYS A 189 -0.48 2.24 45.35
C LYS A 189 -1.57 1.95 46.35
N ALA A 190 -2.83 1.75 45.92
CA ALA A 190 -3.95 1.38 46.77
C ALA A 190 -3.72 0.00 47.40
N GLU A 191 -3.36 -1.01 46.60
CA GLU A 191 -3.07 -2.36 47.08
C GLU A 191 -1.89 -2.38 48.10
N ALA A 192 -0.84 -1.62 47.82
CA ALA A 192 0.32 -1.52 48.71
C ALA A 192 -0.06 -0.92 50.07
N LYS A 193 -0.94 0.09 50.07
CA LYS A 193 -1.47 0.71 51.30
C LYS A 193 -2.36 -0.24 52.12
N GLU A 194 -3.22 -1.02 51.44
CA GLU A 194 -4.04 -2.04 52.08
C GLU A 194 -3.20 -3.15 52.74
N ARG A 195 -2.16 -3.63 52.02
CA ARG A 195 -1.22 -4.63 52.59
C ARG A 195 -0.50 -4.11 53.83
N GLN A 196 -0.04 -2.85 53.81
CA GLN A 196 0.60 -2.23 54.97
C GLN A 196 -0.35 -2.10 56.17
N ALA A 197 -1.62 -1.74 55.94
CA ALA A 197 -2.63 -1.65 56.99
C ALA A 197 -2.96 -3.03 57.59
N SER A 198 -3.00 -4.08 56.75
CA SER A 198 -3.27 -5.47 57.21
C SER A 198 -2.08 -6.08 58.04
N VAL A 199 -0.85 -5.62 57.86
CA VAL A 199 0.30 -6.09 58.61
C VAL A 199 0.43 -5.36 59.97
N ALA A 200 -0.17 -4.17 60.12
CA ALA A 200 -0.10 -3.34 61.31
C ALA A 200 -1.28 -3.60 62.31
N ALA A 201 -2.25 -4.42 61.94
CA ALA A 201 -3.40 -4.86 62.76
C ALA A 201 -3.18 -6.28 63.31
#